data_30c4e966978bc7434e8aae58fbc61dc8
#
_entry.id   30c4e966978bc7434e8aae58fbc61dc8
#
_cell.length_a   1.000
_cell.length_b   1.000
_cell.length_c   1.000
_cell.angle_alpha   90.00
_cell.angle_beta   90.00
_cell.angle_gamma   90.00
#
_symmetry.space_group_name_H-M   'P 1'
#
loop_
_entity.id
_entity.type
_entity.pdbx_description
1 polymer ?
#
loop_
_entity_poly.entity_id
_entity_poly.type
_entity_poly.pdbx_seq_one_letter_code
_entity_poly.pdbx_strand_id
1 'polypeptide(L)'
;MAKILNPQILALPKIGDSRGNLSIIEQLKQIPFEIKRTYWIYDVPGGYDRGEHAYKENQEFIVALSGSFDVELDDGDIKMTYSLNRSYMGLYVPKGMWRKMMNFSTNSLALVLSSTEYSEEDYIMDYNEFKKWANKDRDKEEEPIIIENVSEYNCPDLPNTAVKSVFDCSLYELTKWHDEEGNLTYMYENVHVPFPINRVFYSYDIPGGEDRGAHAHKECHQFIIAASGAFEVVLDDGVNKRTVTLNRPFWGLHVPPGIWASEQGFSSGSICLVLASHGYSEDDYIRNYDDFLKYVKERDK
;
A
#
# COMPACT_ATOMS: atom_id res chain seq x y z
N MET A 1 18.70 15.97 -6.26
CA MET A 1 17.91 15.53 -5.11
C MET A 1 16.80 16.54 -4.91
N ALA A 2 15.55 16.12 -4.92
CA ALA A 2 14.41 17.00 -4.69
C ALA A 2 14.18 17.11 -3.17
N LYS A 3 14.10 18.33 -2.67
CA LYS A 3 13.81 18.63 -1.27
C LYS A 3 12.28 18.62 -1.12
N ILE A 4 11.74 17.64 -0.39
CA ILE A 4 10.30 17.53 -0.16
C ILE A 4 10.01 17.95 1.28
N LEU A 5 9.67 19.21 1.46
CA LEU A 5 9.30 19.77 2.78
C LEU A 5 7.82 20.18 2.86
N ASN A 6 7.16 20.34 1.72
CA ASN A 6 5.78 20.82 1.62
C ASN A 6 4.86 19.74 1.02
N PRO A 7 3.56 19.80 1.29
CA PRO A 7 2.58 18.95 0.63
C PRO A 7 2.72 19.06 -0.89
N GLN A 8 2.76 17.92 -1.58
CA GLN A 8 2.83 17.93 -3.04
C GLN A 8 2.28 16.65 -3.65
N ILE A 9 1.77 16.81 -4.87
CA ILE A 9 1.40 15.66 -5.70
C ILE A 9 2.66 15.05 -6.33
N LEU A 10 2.83 13.75 -6.11
CA LEU A 10 3.91 12.95 -6.69
C LEU A 10 3.35 12.01 -7.75
N ALA A 11 4.00 11.98 -8.92
CA ALA A 11 3.67 11.01 -9.94
C ALA A 11 4.34 9.66 -9.62
N LEU A 12 3.56 8.58 -9.71
CA LEU A 12 4.02 7.22 -9.51
C LEU A 12 4.39 6.56 -10.83
N PRO A 13 5.34 5.62 -10.83
CA PRO A 13 5.56 4.75 -11.98
C PRO A 13 4.26 4.07 -12.39
N LYS A 14 3.87 4.21 -13.66
CA LYS A 14 2.73 3.54 -14.26
C LYS A 14 3.22 2.64 -15.37
N ILE A 15 3.04 1.33 -15.20
CA ILE A 15 3.36 0.31 -16.20
C ILE A 15 2.02 -0.19 -16.74
N GLY A 16 1.77 0.04 -18.03
CA GLY A 16 0.54 -0.38 -18.72
C GLY A 16 0.83 -1.33 -19.86
N ASP A 17 0.02 -2.36 -19.99
CA ASP A 17 0.00 -3.28 -21.12
C ASP A 17 -1.46 -3.69 -21.45
N SER A 18 -1.66 -4.64 -22.38
CA SER A 18 -2.99 -5.14 -22.75
C SER A 18 -3.76 -5.75 -21.57
N ARG A 19 -3.09 -6.15 -20.51
CA ARG A 19 -3.66 -6.77 -19.29
C ARG A 19 -4.06 -5.75 -18.22
N GLY A 20 -3.92 -4.44 -18.50
CA GLY A 20 -4.25 -3.35 -17.56
C GLY A 20 -3.03 -2.60 -17.06
N ASN A 21 -3.21 -1.85 -15.99
CA ASN A 21 -2.19 -0.97 -15.41
C ASN A 21 -1.64 -1.51 -14.10
N LEU A 22 -0.40 -1.10 -13.78
CA LEU A 22 0.26 -1.35 -12.50
C LEU A 22 0.96 -0.07 -12.08
N SER A 23 0.77 0.36 -10.81
CA SER A 23 1.52 1.45 -10.19
C SER A 23 2.29 0.94 -8.97
N ILE A 24 3.45 1.55 -8.71
CA ILE A 24 4.42 1.08 -7.71
C ILE A 24 4.81 2.23 -6.79
N ILE A 25 4.90 1.92 -5.50
CA ILE A 25 5.41 2.80 -4.44
C ILE A 25 6.46 2.00 -3.65
N GLU A 26 7.71 2.42 -3.71
CA GLU A 26 8.79 1.90 -2.86
C GLU A 26 9.15 2.97 -1.84
N GLN A 27 9.29 2.57 -0.57
CA GLN A 27 9.73 3.47 0.49
C GLN A 27 11.11 4.07 0.17
N LEU A 28 11.35 5.30 0.61
CA LEU A 28 12.59 6.05 0.40
C LEU A 28 13.01 6.24 -1.08
N LYS A 29 12.10 5.93 -2.03
CA LYS A 29 12.31 6.07 -3.47
C LYS A 29 11.24 6.91 -4.14
N GLN A 30 9.95 6.53 -4.07
CA GLN A 30 8.84 7.36 -4.51
C GLN A 30 8.28 8.22 -3.40
N ILE A 31 8.42 7.79 -2.14
CA ILE A 31 8.00 8.51 -0.94
C ILE A 31 9.21 8.70 0.00
N PRO A 32 9.26 9.80 0.80
CA PRO A 32 10.45 10.15 1.58
C PRO A 32 10.55 9.45 2.95
N PHE A 33 9.79 8.39 3.18
CA PHE A 33 9.74 7.71 4.48
C PHE A 33 9.62 6.19 4.34
N GLU A 34 9.92 5.47 5.42
CA GLU A 34 9.65 4.04 5.58
C GLU A 34 8.18 3.81 5.89
N ILE A 35 7.61 2.76 5.32
CA ILE A 35 6.20 2.42 5.50
C ILE A 35 6.04 1.58 6.76
N LYS A 36 5.50 2.17 7.83
CA LYS A 36 5.22 1.47 9.09
C LYS A 36 3.77 1.02 9.20
N ARG A 37 2.86 1.73 8.54
CA ARG A 37 1.44 1.43 8.55
C ARG A 37 0.85 1.67 7.16
N THR A 38 -0.08 0.81 6.76
CA THR A 38 -0.87 0.95 5.55
C THR A 38 -2.34 0.81 5.90
N TYR A 39 -3.19 1.69 5.40
CA TYR A 39 -4.64 1.58 5.56
C TYR A 39 -5.38 2.09 4.33
N TRP A 40 -6.62 1.66 4.19
CA TRP A 40 -7.48 2.13 3.11
C TRP A 40 -8.88 2.42 3.61
N ILE A 41 -9.46 3.47 3.04
CA ILE A 41 -10.78 4.01 3.35
C ILE A 41 -11.67 3.73 2.15
N TYR A 42 -12.84 3.17 2.38
CA TYR A 42 -13.76 2.77 1.33
C TYR A 42 -15.22 2.82 1.82
N ASP A 43 -16.17 2.77 0.87
CA ASP A 43 -17.60 2.86 1.14
C ASP A 43 -18.00 4.12 1.93
N VAL A 44 -17.30 5.25 1.71
CA VAL A 44 -17.64 6.52 2.32
C VAL A 44 -18.94 7.04 1.69
N PRO A 45 -20.02 7.24 2.47
CA PRO A 45 -21.27 7.76 1.92
C PRO A 45 -21.12 9.21 1.47
N GLY A 46 -21.92 9.62 0.47
CA GLY A 46 -21.90 11.00 0.00
C GLY A 46 -22.23 12.00 1.10
N GLY A 47 -21.40 13.04 1.21
CA GLY A 47 -21.56 14.11 2.21
C GLY A 47 -20.83 13.87 3.53
N TYR A 48 -20.17 12.73 3.70
CA TYR A 48 -19.31 12.51 4.86
C TYR A 48 -17.84 12.84 4.54
N ASP A 49 -17.16 13.36 5.54
CA ASP A 49 -15.75 13.70 5.53
C ASP A 49 -14.96 12.70 6.39
N ARG A 50 -13.65 12.61 6.18
CA ARG A 50 -12.77 11.70 6.93
C ARG A 50 -11.51 12.42 7.38
N GLY A 51 -10.97 12.02 8.53
CA GLY A 51 -9.62 12.36 8.94
C GLY A 51 -9.42 13.81 9.36
N GLU A 52 -10.32 14.40 10.12
CA GLU A 52 -10.16 15.72 10.71
C GLU A 52 -9.18 15.69 11.90
N HIS A 53 -7.87 15.68 11.59
CA HIS A 53 -6.80 15.66 12.59
C HIS A 53 -5.48 16.11 11.99
N ALA A 54 -4.49 16.36 12.86
CA ALA A 54 -3.09 16.51 12.48
C ALA A 54 -2.23 15.47 13.20
N TYR A 55 -1.06 15.22 12.66
CA TYR A 55 -0.01 14.41 13.30
C TYR A 55 1.16 15.29 13.71
N LYS A 56 1.76 14.99 14.85
CA LYS A 56 2.98 15.68 15.31
C LYS A 56 4.22 15.15 14.61
N GLU A 57 4.26 13.82 14.32
CA GLU A 57 5.42 13.14 13.76
C GLU A 57 5.11 12.35 12.48
N ASN A 58 3.91 11.77 12.35
CA ASN A 58 3.56 10.93 11.21
C ASN A 58 3.48 11.74 9.91
N GLN A 59 4.06 11.17 8.86
CA GLN A 59 3.93 11.61 7.47
C GLN A 59 3.03 10.63 6.73
N GLU A 60 2.30 11.11 5.74
CA GLU A 60 1.40 10.26 4.96
C GLU A 60 1.62 10.43 3.45
N PHE A 61 1.29 9.36 2.74
CA PHE A 61 1.16 9.38 1.29
C PHE A 61 -0.21 8.83 0.90
N ILE A 62 -1.03 9.65 0.26
CA ILE A 62 -2.45 9.37 -0.01
C ILE A 62 -2.67 9.20 -1.51
N VAL A 63 -3.31 8.11 -1.93
CA VAL A 63 -3.62 7.82 -3.33
C VAL A 63 -5.09 7.46 -3.49
N ALA A 64 -5.76 8.01 -4.50
CA ALA A 64 -7.07 7.53 -4.94
C ALA A 64 -6.87 6.30 -5.84
N LEU A 65 -7.00 5.09 -5.28
CA LEU A 65 -6.91 3.85 -6.05
C LEU A 65 -8.11 3.70 -7.01
N SER A 66 -9.27 4.18 -6.60
CA SER A 66 -10.51 4.23 -7.39
C SER A 66 -11.29 5.49 -7.06
N GLY A 67 -12.07 5.99 -8.01
CA GLY A 67 -12.88 7.18 -7.83
C GLY A 67 -12.06 8.44 -7.62
N SER A 68 -12.58 9.36 -6.82
CA SER A 68 -11.94 10.64 -6.50
C SER A 68 -12.39 11.16 -5.14
N PHE A 69 -11.55 11.98 -4.54
CA PHE A 69 -11.85 12.76 -3.33
C PHE A 69 -10.89 13.94 -3.25
N ASP A 70 -11.23 14.90 -2.41
CA ASP A 70 -10.39 16.05 -2.13
C ASP A 70 -9.72 15.90 -0.77
N VAL A 71 -8.50 16.41 -0.65
CA VAL A 71 -7.76 16.49 0.61
C VAL A 71 -7.49 17.97 0.91
N GLU A 72 -8.14 18.52 1.93
CA GLU A 72 -7.83 19.84 2.47
C GLU A 72 -6.70 19.68 3.49
N LEU A 73 -5.65 20.48 3.33
CA LEU A 73 -4.53 20.61 4.26
C LEU A 73 -4.45 22.03 4.78
N ASP A 74 -4.14 22.18 6.08
CA ASP A 74 -3.97 23.45 6.75
C ASP A 74 -2.69 23.39 7.62
N ASP A 75 -1.75 24.30 7.39
CA ASP A 75 -0.52 24.45 8.17
C ASP A 75 -0.68 25.34 9.40
N GLY A 76 -1.90 25.79 9.66
CA GLY A 76 -2.25 26.76 10.70
C GLY A 76 -2.43 28.18 10.19
N ASP A 77 -1.97 28.53 8.98
CA ASP A 77 -2.18 29.85 8.33
C ASP A 77 -2.85 29.72 6.99
N ILE A 78 -2.41 28.77 6.18
CA ILE A 78 -2.83 28.61 4.79
C ILE A 78 -3.53 27.27 4.63
N LYS A 79 -4.70 27.30 4.02
CA LYS A 79 -5.42 26.12 3.59
C LYS A 79 -5.23 25.89 2.11
N MET A 80 -4.96 24.63 1.75
CA MET A 80 -4.85 24.19 0.36
C MET A 80 -5.68 22.91 0.16
N THR A 81 -6.34 22.81 -0.99
CA THR A 81 -7.11 21.63 -1.37
C THR A 81 -6.47 20.93 -2.56
N TYR A 82 -6.30 19.64 -2.45
CA TYR A 82 -5.74 18.75 -3.48
C TYR A 82 -6.81 17.76 -3.92
N SER A 83 -7.13 17.74 -5.21
CA SER A 83 -8.06 16.74 -5.77
C SER A 83 -7.30 15.50 -6.23
N LEU A 84 -7.59 14.35 -5.64
CA LEU A 84 -7.03 13.06 -6.00
C LEU A 84 -8.04 12.27 -6.85
N ASN A 85 -7.68 12.00 -8.11
CA ASN A 85 -8.55 11.35 -9.08
C ASN A 85 -7.79 10.47 -10.09
N ARG A 86 -6.55 10.11 -9.75
CA ARG A 86 -5.68 9.27 -10.59
C ARG A 86 -4.92 8.30 -9.71
N SER A 87 -5.01 7.01 -10.02
CA SER A 87 -4.33 5.95 -9.28
C SER A 87 -2.80 5.90 -9.46
N TYR A 88 -2.25 6.71 -10.35
CA TYR A 88 -0.79 6.88 -10.54
C TYR A 88 -0.27 8.24 -10.06
N MET A 89 -1.03 8.92 -9.21
CA MET A 89 -0.63 10.16 -8.55
C MET A 89 -1.05 10.10 -7.08
N GLY A 90 -0.15 10.50 -6.19
CA GLY A 90 -0.45 10.54 -4.76
C GLY A 90 -0.04 11.87 -4.13
N LEU A 91 -0.68 12.22 -3.04
CA LEU A 91 -0.38 13.40 -2.24
C LEU A 91 0.53 12.99 -1.08
N TYR A 92 1.72 13.56 -1.06
CA TYR A 92 2.58 13.55 0.13
C TYR A 92 2.09 14.61 1.12
N VAL A 93 1.86 14.20 2.35
CA VAL A 93 1.47 15.05 3.48
C VAL A 93 2.55 14.98 4.54
N PRO A 94 3.32 16.04 4.77
CA PRO A 94 4.30 16.09 5.85
C PRO A 94 3.60 16.12 7.22
N LYS A 95 4.37 15.84 8.27
CA LYS A 95 3.90 16.04 9.64
C LYS A 95 3.48 17.50 9.89
N GLY A 96 2.70 17.73 10.91
CA GLY A 96 2.31 19.07 11.32
C GLY A 96 1.23 19.73 10.46
N MET A 97 0.56 18.97 9.60
CA MET A 97 -0.55 19.45 8.78
C MET A 97 -1.89 18.94 9.32
N TRP A 98 -2.85 19.85 9.51
CA TRP A 98 -4.24 19.43 9.69
C TRP A 98 -4.77 18.91 8.37
N ARG A 99 -5.36 17.73 8.38
CA ARG A 99 -5.83 17.04 7.19
C ARG A 99 -7.31 16.69 7.31
N LYS A 100 -8.05 16.99 6.24
CA LYS A 100 -9.45 16.60 6.05
C LYS A 100 -9.62 16.03 4.64
N MET A 101 -10.24 14.87 4.53
CA MET A 101 -10.60 14.24 3.26
C MET A 101 -12.10 14.40 3.04
N MET A 102 -12.52 14.85 1.87
CA MET A 102 -13.92 15.21 1.59
C MET A 102 -14.28 14.98 0.11
N ASN A 103 -15.54 15.20 -0.22
CA ASN A 103 -16.04 15.08 -1.60
C ASN A 103 -15.77 13.72 -2.23
N PHE A 104 -15.93 12.65 -1.45
CA PHE A 104 -15.73 11.30 -1.94
C PHE A 104 -16.75 10.96 -3.04
N SER A 105 -16.25 10.55 -4.21
CA SER A 105 -17.12 10.02 -5.27
C SER A 105 -17.61 8.61 -4.90
N THR A 106 -18.69 8.17 -5.53
CA THR A 106 -19.19 6.79 -5.36
C THR A 106 -18.10 5.79 -5.70
N ASN A 107 -17.97 4.74 -4.88
CA ASN A 107 -16.95 3.68 -5.00
C ASN A 107 -15.50 4.20 -4.97
N SER A 108 -15.27 5.34 -4.34
CA SER A 108 -13.90 5.80 -4.11
C SER A 108 -13.19 4.91 -3.08
N LEU A 109 -11.90 4.73 -3.31
CA LEU A 109 -11.02 3.96 -2.46
C LEU A 109 -9.74 4.76 -2.24
N ALA A 110 -9.50 5.19 -1.01
CA ALA A 110 -8.30 5.89 -0.62
C ALA A 110 -7.30 4.91 0.01
N LEU A 111 -6.09 4.83 -0.54
CA LEU A 111 -4.94 4.17 0.08
C LEU A 111 -4.10 5.21 0.79
N VAL A 112 -3.70 4.93 2.04
CA VAL A 112 -2.81 5.77 2.81
C VAL A 112 -1.66 4.95 3.35
N LEU A 113 -0.44 5.42 3.11
CA LEU A 113 0.80 4.90 3.66
C LEU A 113 1.30 5.88 4.71
N SER A 114 1.71 5.39 5.88
CA SER A 114 2.13 6.18 7.03
C SER A 114 3.54 5.83 7.47
N SER A 115 4.28 6.84 7.92
CA SER A 115 5.68 6.73 8.35
C SER A 115 5.85 6.19 9.77
N THR A 116 4.76 6.17 10.57
CA THR A 116 4.78 5.70 11.96
C THR A 116 3.70 4.64 12.18
N GLU A 117 3.88 3.84 13.22
CA GLU A 117 2.81 3.04 13.80
C GLU A 117 1.73 3.97 14.39
N TYR A 118 0.59 3.39 14.74
CA TYR A 118 -0.47 4.16 15.41
C TYR A 118 -0.07 4.50 16.86
N SER A 119 -0.16 5.78 17.19
CA SER A 119 -0.03 6.28 18.56
C SER A 119 -1.04 7.41 18.79
N GLU A 120 -1.90 7.28 19.78
CA GLU A 120 -2.85 8.35 20.14
C GLU A 120 -2.14 9.66 20.50
N GLU A 121 -0.92 9.57 21.06
CA GLU A 121 -0.11 10.72 21.45
C GLU A 121 0.36 11.54 20.24
N ASP A 122 0.44 10.94 19.06
CA ASP A 122 0.82 11.61 17.81
C ASP A 122 -0.32 12.43 17.20
N TYR A 123 -1.57 12.10 17.57
CA TYR A 123 -2.76 12.79 17.04
C TYR A 123 -3.05 14.11 17.75
N ILE A 124 -3.46 15.12 16.98
CA ILE A 124 -4.12 16.33 17.44
C ILE A 124 -5.52 16.31 16.81
N MET A 125 -6.53 16.04 17.65
CA MET A 125 -7.94 15.85 17.20
C MET A 125 -8.79 17.12 17.34
N ASP A 126 -8.35 18.13 18.08
CA ASP A 126 -9.02 19.43 18.20
C ASP A 126 -8.31 20.47 17.35
N TYR A 127 -9.07 21.12 16.47
CA TYR A 127 -8.53 22.11 15.55
C TYR A 127 -7.96 23.36 16.26
N ASN A 128 -8.55 23.77 17.39
CA ASN A 128 -8.02 24.91 18.15
C ASN A 128 -6.71 24.54 18.86
N GLU A 129 -6.57 23.29 19.32
CA GLU A 129 -5.32 22.78 19.85
C GLU A 129 -4.25 22.71 18.75
N PHE A 130 -4.63 22.23 17.56
CA PHE A 130 -3.76 22.25 16.39
C PHE A 130 -3.24 23.67 16.09
N LYS A 131 -4.10 24.65 16.02
CA LYS A 131 -3.70 26.06 15.77
C LYS A 131 -2.72 26.58 16.81
N LYS A 132 -2.89 26.22 18.09
CA LYS A 132 -1.96 26.61 19.15
C LYS A 132 -0.63 25.89 19.01
N TRP A 133 -0.66 24.61 18.64
CA TRP A 133 0.54 23.80 18.44
C TRP A 133 1.35 24.27 17.23
N ALA A 134 0.71 24.44 16.08
CA ALA A 134 1.33 24.93 14.85
C ALA A 134 2.02 26.29 15.01
N ASN A 135 1.42 27.18 15.80
CA ASN A 135 2.03 28.49 16.09
C ASN A 135 3.27 28.43 17.00
N LYS A 136 3.42 27.40 17.83
CA LYS A 136 4.58 27.22 18.72
C LYS A 136 5.78 26.58 18.03
N ASP A 137 5.55 25.72 17.03
CA ASP A 137 6.61 24.95 16.38
C ASP A 137 7.18 25.64 15.12
N ARG A 138 6.64 26.78 14.70
CA ARG A 138 7.14 27.53 13.52
C ARG A 138 8.56 28.04 13.62
N ASP A 139 9.07 28.23 14.83
CA ASP A 139 10.42 28.73 15.07
C ASP A 139 11.49 27.61 15.02
N LYS A 140 11.09 26.37 14.80
CA LYS A 140 12.02 25.25 14.61
C LYS A 140 12.33 25.08 13.13
N GLU A 141 13.57 25.39 12.73
CA GLU A 141 14.08 25.01 11.42
C GLU A 141 14.07 23.47 11.32
N GLU A 142 13.20 22.93 10.48
CA GLU A 142 13.24 21.51 10.15
C GLU A 142 14.39 21.23 9.19
N GLU A 143 15.22 20.24 9.52
CA GLU A 143 16.21 19.75 8.58
C GLU A 143 15.52 19.14 7.35
N PRO A 144 16.02 19.43 6.13
CA PRO A 144 15.42 18.91 4.91
C PRO A 144 15.53 17.39 4.86
N ILE A 145 14.40 16.71 4.61
CA ILE A 145 14.40 15.28 4.31
C ILE A 145 15.08 15.10 2.96
N ILE A 146 16.25 14.47 2.95
CA ILE A 146 16.98 14.11 1.75
C ILE A 146 16.56 12.68 1.39
N ILE A 147 15.87 12.51 0.27
CA ILE A 147 15.70 11.17 -0.32
C ILE A 147 17.04 10.80 -0.93
N GLU A 148 17.86 10.06 -0.20
CA GLU A 148 19.03 9.42 -0.78
C GLU A 148 18.51 8.25 -1.63
N ASN A 149 19.07 8.10 -2.84
CA ASN A 149 18.91 6.86 -3.59
C ASN A 149 19.69 5.78 -2.83
N VAL A 150 19.02 5.15 -1.87
CA VAL A 150 19.57 4.01 -1.14
C VAL A 150 19.60 2.85 -2.12
N SER A 151 20.76 2.60 -2.71
CA SER A 151 20.98 1.53 -3.67
C SER A 151 21.06 0.15 -3.00
N GLU A 152 21.14 0.09 -1.68
CA GLU A 152 21.20 -1.15 -0.91
C GLU A 152 20.29 -1.05 0.30
N TYR A 153 19.08 -1.57 0.19
CA TYR A 153 18.25 -1.90 1.33
C TYR A 153 18.77 -3.22 1.91
N ASN A 154 19.38 -3.16 3.08
CA ASN A 154 19.54 -4.34 3.93
C ASN A 154 18.14 -4.69 4.46
N CYS A 155 17.42 -5.54 3.71
CA CYS A 155 16.26 -6.20 4.27
C CYS A 155 16.75 -6.99 5.49
N PRO A 156 16.15 -6.82 6.68
CA PRO A 156 16.50 -7.68 7.81
C PRO A 156 16.35 -9.13 7.36
N ASP A 157 17.27 -10.00 7.78
CA ASP A 157 17.19 -11.43 7.52
C ASP A 157 15.84 -11.94 8.02
N LEU A 158 14.85 -11.94 7.13
CA LEU A 158 13.61 -12.64 7.37
C LEU A 158 13.97 -14.12 7.55
N PRO A 159 13.45 -14.81 8.57
CA PRO A 159 13.77 -16.20 8.76
C PRO A 159 13.49 -16.90 7.44
N ASN A 160 14.53 -17.52 6.87
CA ASN A 160 14.43 -18.32 5.65
C ASN A 160 13.61 -19.58 5.99
N THR A 161 12.33 -19.37 6.21
CA THR A 161 11.35 -20.45 6.28
C THR A 161 11.19 -20.92 4.84
N ALA A 162 11.99 -21.91 4.46
CA ALA A 162 11.85 -22.57 3.18
C ALA A 162 10.44 -23.13 3.08
N VAL A 163 9.55 -22.30 2.56
CA VAL A 163 8.15 -22.65 2.31
C VAL A 163 8.18 -23.74 1.25
N LYS A 164 7.55 -24.84 1.56
CA LYS A 164 7.58 -26.03 0.70
C LYS A 164 6.23 -26.33 0.08
N SER A 165 5.16 -25.69 0.54
CA SER A 165 3.80 -26.05 0.14
C SER A 165 2.88 -24.84 -0.04
N VAL A 166 1.93 -24.95 -0.97
CA VAL A 166 0.82 -23.98 -1.13
C VAL A 166 -0.05 -23.85 0.14
N PHE A 167 0.04 -24.82 1.07
CA PHE A 167 -0.69 -24.79 2.33
C PHE A 167 -0.03 -23.89 3.39
N ASP A 168 1.21 -23.45 3.15
CA ASP A 168 1.89 -22.45 3.97
C ASP A 168 1.46 -21.01 3.61
N CYS A 169 0.74 -20.85 2.47
CA CYS A 169 0.09 -19.60 2.14
C CYS A 169 -1.14 -19.40 3.03
N SER A 170 -1.11 -18.36 3.83
CA SER A 170 -2.13 -18.11 4.87
C SER A 170 -3.06 -16.96 4.49
N LEU A 171 -4.36 -17.16 4.75
CA LEU A 171 -5.39 -16.13 4.60
C LEU A 171 -5.61 -15.46 5.95
N TYR A 172 -5.52 -14.13 5.99
CA TYR A 172 -5.67 -13.31 7.20
C TYR A 172 -6.89 -12.41 7.10
N GLU A 173 -7.65 -12.34 8.18
CA GLU A 173 -8.67 -11.32 8.35
C GLU A 173 -8.04 -10.09 9.02
N LEU A 174 -8.15 -8.94 8.36
CA LEU A 174 -7.63 -7.68 8.84
C LEU A 174 -8.69 -6.95 9.67
N THR A 175 -8.25 -6.12 10.60
CA THR A 175 -9.17 -5.29 11.38
C THR A 175 -9.89 -4.29 10.48
N LYS A 176 -11.21 -4.30 10.56
CA LYS A 176 -12.10 -3.37 9.88
C LYS A 176 -12.81 -2.50 10.90
N TRP A 177 -12.66 -1.19 10.77
CA TRP A 177 -13.51 -0.21 11.44
C TRP A 177 -14.67 0.15 10.52
N HIS A 178 -15.87 0.17 11.09
CA HIS A 178 -17.09 0.52 10.38
C HIS A 178 -17.91 1.49 11.23
N ASP A 179 -18.23 2.62 10.64
CA ASP A 179 -19.10 3.64 11.21
C ASP A 179 -20.00 4.24 10.11
N GLU A 180 -20.80 5.24 10.45
CA GLU A 180 -21.67 5.92 9.49
C GLU A 180 -20.91 6.72 8.43
N GLU A 181 -19.63 7.02 8.66
CA GLU A 181 -18.76 7.72 7.71
C GLU A 181 -18.05 6.77 6.73
N GLY A 182 -18.29 5.45 6.80
CA GLY A 182 -17.74 4.44 5.92
C GLY A 182 -16.87 3.39 6.61
N ASN A 183 -15.97 2.78 5.84
CA ASN A 183 -15.10 1.72 6.32
C ASN A 183 -13.63 2.14 6.27
N LEU A 184 -12.86 1.64 7.24
CA LEU A 184 -11.41 1.71 7.25
C LEU A 184 -10.85 0.34 7.61
N THR A 185 -9.92 -0.17 6.80
CA THR A 185 -9.12 -1.35 7.11
C THR A 185 -7.65 -0.94 7.21
N TYR A 186 -6.93 -1.46 8.19
CA TYR A 186 -5.53 -1.11 8.42
C TYR A 186 -4.67 -2.34 8.69
N MET A 187 -3.38 -2.16 8.48
CA MET A 187 -2.37 -3.14 8.83
C MET A 187 -1.04 -2.48 9.19
N TYR A 188 -0.29 -3.16 10.05
CA TYR A 188 1.06 -2.81 10.46
C TYR A 188 2.04 -3.86 9.98
N GLU A 189 3.24 -3.42 9.63
CA GLU A 189 4.36 -4.32 9.39
C GLU A 189 4.67 -5.16 10.65
N ASN A 190 5.16 -6.37 10.47
CA ASN A 190 5.55 -7.30 11.55
C ASN A 190 4.45 -7.63 12.60
N VAL A 191 3.22 -7.14 12.41
CA VAL A 191 2.06 -7.42 13.28
C VAL A 191 1.00 -8.21 12.52
N HIS A 192 0.45 -7.61 11.45
CA HIS A 192 -0.56 -8.23 10.60
C HIS A 192 0.06 -8.99 9.43
N VAL A 193 1.24 -8.56 8.97
CA VAL A 193 2.07 -9.29 8.01
C VAL A 193 3.41 -9.64 8.66
N PRO A 194 3.97 -10.83 8.41
CA PRO A 194 5.20 -11.29 9.06
C PRO A 194 6.48 -10.71 8.43
N PHE A 195 6.42 -9.50 7.88
CA PHE A 195 7.54 -8.85 7.20
C PHE A 195 7.40 -7.32 7.18
N PRO A 196 8.51 -6.56 7.02
CA PRO A 196 8.47 -5.13 6.79
C PRO A 196 7.92 -4.81 5.40
N ILE A 197 7.17 -3.71 5.27
CA ILE A 197 6.56 -3.31 3.99
C ILE A 197 7.52 -2.38 3.24
N ASN A 198 8.32 -2.91 2.33
CA ASN A 198 9.28 -2.14 1.55
C ASN A 198 8.71 -1.60 0.23
N ARG A 199 7.68 -2.26 -0.29
CA ARG A 199 7.04 -1.89 -1.55
C ARG A 199 5.55 -2.16 -1.49
N VAL A 200 4.78 -1.22 -2.04
CA VAL A 200 3.36 -1.35 -2.28
C VAL A 200 3.13 -1.18 -3.78
N PHE A 201 2.38 -2.08 -4.38
CA PHE A 201 1.96 -1.93 -5.78
C PHE A 201 0.53 -2.41 -5.96
N TYR A 202 -0.11 -1.95 -6.99
CA TYR A 202 -1.49 -2.33 -7.28
C TYR A 202 -1.75 -2.38 -8.77
N SER A 203 -2.52 -3.41 -9.16
CA SER A 203 -3.02 -3.59 -10.52
C SER A 203 -4.47 -3.13 -10.61
N TYR A 204 -4.79 -2.41 -11.67
CA TYR A 204 -6.10 -1.79 -11.89
C TYR A 204 -6.39 -1.67 -13.41
N ASP A 205 -7.64 -1.34 -13.75
CA ASP A 205 -8.12 -1.30 -15.14
C ASP A 205 -7.85 -2.61 -15.91
N ILE A 206 -8.02 -3.75 -15.21
CA ILE A 206 -7.75 -5.07 -15.78
C ILE A 206 -8.92 -5.45 -16.67
N PRO A 207 -8.71 -5.71 -17.99
CA PRO A 207 -9.78 -6.16 -18.88
C PRO A 207 -10.29 -7.54 -18.47
N GLY A 208 -11.57 -7.80 -18.73
CA GLY A 208 -12.15 -9.12 -18.47
C GLY A 208 -11.45 -10.23 -19.27
N GLY A 209 -11.09 -11.31 -18.58
CA GLY A 209 -10.40 -12.45 -19.16
C GLY A 209 -8.87 -12.36 -19.20
N GLU A 210 -8.29 -11.27 -18.72
CA GLU A 210 -6.85 -11.14 -18.56
C GLU A 210 -6.38 -11.63 -17.19
N ASP A 211 -5.21 -12.28 -17.18
CA ASP A 211 -4.54 -12.79 -15.99
C ASP A 211 -3.34 -11.90 -15.62
N ARG A 212 -2.94 -11.91 -14.36
CA ARG A 212 -1.79 -11.19 -13.84
C ARG A 212 -0.85 -12.13 -13.07
N GLY A 213 0.29 -11.61 -12.61
CA GLY A 213 1.27 -12.41 -11.88
C GLY A 213 1.99 -13.40 -12.80
N ALA A 214 1.75 -14.69 -12.59
CA ALA A 214 2.43 -15.81 -13.25
C ALA A 214 3.96 -15.77 -13.07
N HIS A 215 4.39 -15.73 -11.80
CA HIS A 215 5.79 -15.77 -11.38
C HIS A 215 5.93 -16.31 -9.95
N ALA A 216 7.15 -16.62 -9.57
CA ALA A 216 7.54 -16.88 -8.19
C ALA A 216 8.63 -15.91 -7.76
N HIS A 217 8.74 -15.69 -6.47
CA HIS A 217 9.84 -14.97 -5.83
C HIS A 217 10.79 -15.92 -5.12
N LYS A 218 12.09 -15.62 -5.13
CA LYS A 218 13.09 -16.41 -4.38
C LYS A 218 13.14 -16.00 -2.91
N GLU A 219 12.94 -14.71 -2.62
CA GLU A 219 13.11 -14.11 -1.30
C GLU A 219 11.91 -13.23 -0.87
N CYS A 220 11.24 -12.56 -1.82
CA CYS A 220 10.18 -11.61 -1.51
C CYS A 220 8.90 -12.31 -1.04
N HIS A 221 8.41 -11.90 0.13
CA HIS A 221 7.06 -12.20 0.60
C HIS A 221 6.07 -11.20 0.01
N GLN A 222 4.87 -11.67 -0.31
CA GLN A 222 3.78 -10.82 -0.77
C GLN A 222 2.55 -11.00 0.12
N PHE A 223 1.78 -9.91 0.28
CA PHE A 223 0.47 -9.93 0.90
C PHE A 223 -0.53 -9.31 -0.07
N ILE A 224 -1.43 -10.14 -0.60
CA ILE A 224 -2.32 -9.83 -1.71
C ILE A 224 -3.74 -9.58 -1.18
N ILE A 225 -4.36 -8.48 -1.59
CA ILE A 225 -5.68 -8.02 -1.13
C ILE A 225 -6.53 -7.64 -2.34
N ALA A 226 -7.80 -8.08 -2.37
CA ALA A 226 -8.79 -7.50 -3.25
C ALA A 226 -9.33 -6.20 -2.61
N ALA A 227 -8.60 -5.09 -2.82
CA ALA A 227 -8.97 -3.80 -2.26
C ALA A 227 -10.30 -3.28 -2.84
N SER A 228 -10.63 -3.67 -4.08
CA SER A 228 -11.95 -3.52 -4.71
C SER A 228 -12.23 -4.72 -5.60
N GLY A 229 -13.51 -5.09 -5.75
CA GLY A 229 -13.92 -6.19 -6.61
C GLY A 229 -13.53 -7.56 -6.07
N ALA A 230 -13.26 -8.50 -6.99
CA ALA A 230 -12.91 -9.88 -6.67
C ALA A 230 -12.00 -10.48 -7.75
N PHE A 231 -11.14 -11.41 -7.35
CA PHE A 231 -10.31 -12.23 -8.23
C PHE A 231 -9.85 -13.49 -7.50
N GLU A 232 -9.31 -14.43 -8.23
CA GLU A 232 -8.72 -15.65 -7.71
C GLU A 232 -7.20 -15.58 -7.77
N VAL A 233 -6.54 -16.08 -6.72
CA VAL A 233 -5.09 -16.31 -6.70
C VAL A 233 -4.84 -17.81 -6.81
N VAL A 234 -4.19 -18.21 -7.89
CA VAL A 234 -3.78 -19.60 -8.12
C VAL A 234 -2.34 -19.76 -7.65
N LEU A 235 -2.16 -20.61 -6.66
CA LEU A 235 -0.89 -20.95 -6.02
C LEU A 235 -0.42 -22.31 -6.49
N ASP A 236 0.90 -22.46 -6.73
CA ASP A 236 1.51 -23.71 -7.19
C ASP A 236 2.90 -23.88 -6.53
N ASP A 237 3.13 -25.01 -5.87
CA ASP A 237 4.41 -25.34 -5.24
C ASP A 237 5.27 -26.30 -6.09
N GLY A 238 4.83 -26.60 -7.32
CA GLY A 238 5.43 -27.57 -8.24
C GLY A 238 4.91 -28.99 -8.07
N VAL A 239 4.09 -29.25 -7.05
CA VAL A 239 3.44 -30.54 -6.79
C VAL A 239 1.95 -30.36 -6.60
N ASN A 240 1.55 -29.40 -5.79
CA ASN A 240 0.16 -29.11 -5.45
C ASN A 240 -0.25 -27.73 -6.00
N LYS A 241 -1.56 -27.59 -6.30
CA LYS A 241 -2.17 -26.31 -6.64
C LYS A 241 -3.29 -25.99 -5.67
N ARG A 242 -3.40 -24.71 -5.34
CA ARG A 242 -4.48 -24.20 -4.49
C ARG A 242 -4.99 -22.88 -5.07
N THR A 243 -6.31 -22.74 -5.18
CA THR A 243 -6.94 -21.47 -5.58
C THR A 243 -7.59 -20.84 -4.37
N VAL A 244 -7.35 -19.53 -4.20
CA VAL A 244 -7.92 -18.72 -3.13
C VAL A 244 -8.67 -17.56 -3.76
N THR A 245 -9.97 -17.44 -3.47
CA THR A 245 -10.78 -16.30 -3.93
C THR A 245 -10.65 -15.15 -2.94
N LEU A 246 -10.21 -13.98 -3.43
CA LEU A 246 -10.20 -12.72 -2.70
C LEU A 246 -11.35 -11.84 -3.20
N ASN A 247 -12.25 -11.44 -2.29
CA ASN A 247 -13.44 -10.66 -2.62
C ASN A 247 -13.88 -9.70 -1.51
N ARG A 248 -12.99 -9.42 -0.59
CA ARG A 248 -13.24 -8.50 0.54
C ARG A 248 -11.97 -7.67 0.81
N PRO A 249 -12.09 -6.36 1.01
CA PRO A 249 -10.93 -5.49 1.25
C PRO A 249 -10.29 -5.69 2.64
N PHE A 250 -10.85 -6.50 3.51
CA PHE A 250 -10.31 -6.83 4.83
C PHE A 250 -9.84 -8.30 4.93
N TRP A 251 -9.67 -8.98 3.78
CA TRP A 251 -9.01 -10.28 3.70
C TRP A 251 -7.76 -10.19 2.84
N GLY A 252 -6.65 -10.66 3.35
CA GLY A 252 -5.38 -10.70 2.64
C GLY A 252 -4.74 -12.07 2.64
N LEU A 253 -4.12 -12.42 1.54
CA LEU A 253 -3.40 -13.67 1.33
C LEU A 253 -1.91 -13.43 1.41
N HIS A 254 -1.25 -14.03 2.39
CA HIS A 254 0.21 -14.09 2.46
C HIS A 254 0.73 -15.18 1.53
N VAL A 255 1.58 -14.79 0.60
CA VAL A 255 2.30 -15.68 -0.32
C VAL A 255 3.79 -15.55 0.02
N PRO A 256 4.38 -16.55 0.65
CA PRO A 256 5.81 -16.54 0.95
C PRO A 256 6.63 -16.88 -0.30
N PRO A 257 7.97 -16.65 -0.28
CA PRO A 257 8.83 -16.97 -1.41
C PRO A 257 8.83 -18.46 -1.75
N GLY A 258 9.14 -18.78 -2.99
CA GLY A 258 9.19 -20.15 -3.49
C GLY A 258 7.84 -20.75 -3.88
N ILE A 259 6.78 -19.92 -3.95
CA ILE A 259 5.46 -20.27 -4.46
C ILE A 259 5.23 -19.54 -5.77
N TRP A 260 4.81 -20.26 -6.80
CA TRP A 260 4.32 -19.65 -8.04
C TRP A 260 2.90 -19.14 -7.82
N ALA A 261 2.67 -17.87 -8.10
CA ALA A 261 1.37 -17.25 -7.97
C ALA A 261 0.93 -16.59 -9.27
N SER A 262 -0.36 -16.70 -9.57
CA SER A 262 -1.02 -15.95 -10.64
C SER A 262 -2.42 -15.52 -10.19
N GLU A 263 -2.85 -14.35 -10.66
CA GLU A 263 -4.18 -13.80 -10.39
C GLU A 263 -5.02 -13.90 -11.66
N GLN A 264 -6.25 -14.40 -11.51
CA GLN A 264 -7.19 -14.62 -12.62
C GLN A 264 -8.64 -14.29 -12.22
N GLY A 265 -9.53 -14.26 -13.21
CA GLY A 265 -10.96 -14.14 -12.97
C GLY A 265 -11.35 -12.78 -12.35
N PHE A 266 -10.70 -11.71 -12.74
CA PHE A 266 -10.94 -10.37 -12.22
C PHE A 266 -12.37 -9.88 -12.55
N SER A 267 -13.10 -9.45 -11.53
CA SER A 267 -14.35 -8.73 -11.72
C SER A 267 -14.09 -7.31 -12.24
N SER A 268 -15.09 -6.70 -12.89
CA SER A 268 -14.97 -5.33 -13.39
C SER A 268 -14.64 -4.35 -12.25
N GLY A 269 -13.67 -3.47 -12.48
CA GLY A 269 -13.22 -2.48 -11.49
C GLY A 269 -12.44 -3.08 -10.31
N SER A 270 -11.96 -4.31 -10.43
CA SER A 270 -11.11 -4.93 -9.41
C SER A 270 -9.78 -4.19 -9.26
N ILE A 271 -9.33 -4.09 -8.02
CA ILE A 271 -8.01 -3.59 -7.64
C ILE A 271 -7.30 -4.65 -6.82
N CYS A 272 -6.22 -5.19 -7.39
CA CYS A 272 -5.31 -6.08 -6.69
C CYS A 272 -4.22 -5.24 -6.03
N LEU A 273 -4.30 -5.09 -4.70
CA LEU A 273 -3.30 -4.40 -3.88
C LEU A 273 -2.33 -5.42 -3.31
N VAL A 274 -1.04 -5.19 -3.48
CA VAL A 274 0.02 -6.08 -2.99
C VAL A 274 1.03 -5.30 -2.15
N LEU A 275 1.29 -5.81 -0.95
CA LEU A 275 2.36 -5.35 -0.07
C LEU A 275 3.50 -6.37 -0.15
N ALA A 276 4.72 -5.89 -0.34
CA ALA A 276 5.88 -6.72 -0.58
C ALA A 276 7.01 -6.41 0.39
N SER A 277 7.69 -7.46 0.84
CA SER A 277 8.78 -7.37 1.83
C SER A 277 10.07 -6.77 1.27
N HIS A 278 10.24 -6.76 -0.05
CA HIS A 278 11.44 -6.31 -0.73
C HIS A 278 11.12 -5.23 -1.77
N GLY A 279 12.07 -4.33 -2.02
CA GLY A 279 12.09 -3.49 -3.21
C GLY A 279 12.10 -4.33 -4.49
N TYR A 280 11.92 -3.69 -5.62
CA TYR A 280 11.96 -4.42 -6.89
C TYR A 280 13.38 -4.87 -7.24
N SER A 281 13.55 -6.17 -7.47
CA SER A 281 14.77 -6.78 -8.02
C SER A 281 14.37 -7.85 -9.03
N GLU A 282 14.82 -7.73 -10.29
CA GLU A 282 14.55 -8.75 -11.31
C GLU A 282 15.18 -10.11 -10.96
N ASP A 283 16.30 -10.10 -10.26
CA ASP A 283 17.00 -11.33 -9.83
C ASP A 283 16.19 -12.17 -8.84
N ASP A 284 15.25 -11.57 -8.13
CA ASP A 284 14.34 -12.25 -7.22
C ASP A 284 13.20 -12.98 -7.95
N TYR A 285 12.89 -12.58 -9.20
CA TYR A 285 11.77 -13.16 -9.96
C TYR A 285 12.17 -14.45 -10.70
N ILE A 286 11.27 -15.42 -10.67
CA ILE A 286 11.26 -16.58 -11.54
C ILE A 286 10.03 -16.46 -12.45
N ARG A 287 10.22 -16.04 -13.71
CA ARG A 287 9.13 -15.73 -14.64
C ARG A 287 8.81 -16.86 -15.62
N ASN A 288 9.65 -17.88 -15.69
CA ASN A 288 9.44 -19.06 -16.51
C ASN A 288 9.04 -20.23 -15.63
N TYR A 289 7.95 -20.91 -15.96
CA TYR A 289 7.43 -22.00 -15.14
C TYR A 289 8.36 -23.23 -15.12
N ASP A 290 9.06 -23.54 -16.22
CA ASP A 290 10.03 -24.64 -16.25
C ASP A 290 11.24 -24.34 -15.35
N ASP A 291 11.67 -23.09 -15.28
CA ASP A 291 12.74 -22.65 -14.39
C ASP A 291 12.27 -22.67 -12.92
N PHE A 292 11.00 -22.36 -12.67
CA PHE A 292 10.38 -22.54 -11.36
C PHE A 292 10.42 -24.00 -10.92
N LEU A 293 10.07 -24.95 -11.79
CA LEU A 293 10.11 -26.38 -11.47
C LEU A 293 11.55 -26.89 -11.21
N LYS A 294 12.55 -26.30 -11.88
CA LYS A 294 13.98 -26.60 -11.57
C LYS A 294 14.35 -26.05 -10.20
N TYR A 295 14.00 -24.79 -9.92
CA TYR A 295 14.24 -24.14 -8.64
C TYR A 295 13.66 -24.94 -7.47
N VAL A 296 12.41 -25.40 -7.58
CA VAL A 296 11.76 -26.25 -6.55
C VAL A 296 12.56 -27.53 -6.32
N LYS A 297 12.98 -28.23 -7.38
CA LYS A 297 13.77 -29.48 -7.28
C LYS A 297 15.15 -29.27 -6.65
N GLU A 298 15.75 -28.11 -6.83
CA GLU A 298 17.05 -27.76 -6.23
C GLU A 298 16.93 -27.36 -4.77
N ARG A 299 15.88 -26.62 -4.43
CA ARG A 299 15.55 -26.21 -3.06
C ARG A 299 15.29 -27.40 -2.14
N ASP A 300 14.62 -28.45 -2.64
CA ASP A 300 14.17 -29.61 -1.86
C ASP A 300 15.22 -30.72 -1.73
N LYS A 301 16.46 -30.49 -2.24
CA LYS A 301 17.63 -31.39 -2.06
C LYS A 301 18.40 -31.01 -0.80
#